data_a4ba197ab56bdd2d751f25139259377f
#
_entry.id   a4ba197ab56bdd2d751f25139259377f
#
_cell.length_a   1.000
_cell.length_b   1.000
_cell.length_c   1.000
_cell.angle_alpha   90.00
_cell.angle_beta   90.00
_cell.angle_gamma   90.00
#
_symmetry.space_group_name_H-M   'P 1'
#
loop_
_entity.id
_entity.type
_entity.pdbx_description
1 polymer ?
#
loop_
_entity_poly.entity_id
_entity_poly.type
_entity_poly.pdbx_seq_one_letter_code
_entity_poly.pdbx_strand_id
1 'polypeptide(L)'
;MRKGLLLLALLALSGLGLAQRAVSFRLSLPPAGLGVGLEAPLERNLAFRGYGDLFPSGPSFLLAGEVLFKPDLGQVDRNLRGIRPYFGGGLGVFIPGGSPEVGLQLSLGVEVLLDSRTGIFLDGEYFYAFGGGHFGRTVLGANLR
;
A
#
# COMPACT_ATOMS: atom_id res chain seq x y z
N MET A 1 0.13 16.45 22.31
CA MET A 1 -0.77 15.43 21.78
C MET A 1 -0.35 14.89 20.42
N ARG A 2 -0.08 15.75 19.44
CA ARG A 2 0.34 15.29 18.11
C ARG A 2 1.65 14.50 18.13
N LYS A 3 2.63 14.93 18.92
CA LYS A 3 3.91 14.24 19.06
C LYS A 3 3.76 12.87 19.72
N GLY A 4 2.85 12.73 20.68
CA GLY A 4 2.57 11.46 21.33
C GLY A 4 1.90 10.45 20.39
N LEU A 5 0.98 10.91 19.55
CA LEU A 5 0.32 10.08 18.55
C LEU A 5 1.32 9.60 17.49
N LEU A 6 2.21 10.48 17.03
CA LEU A 6 3.24 10.13 16.07
C LEU A 6 4.19 9.09 16.66
N LEU A 7 4.60 9.26 17.91
CA LEU A 7 5.48 8.31 18.58
C LEU A 7 4.80 6.94 18.74
N LEU A 8 3.53 6.93 19.12
CA LEU A 8 2.75 5.70 19.23
C LEU A 8 2.63 5.00 17.88
N ALA A 9 2.38 5.75 16.82
CA ALA A 9 2.30 5.19 15.46
C ALA A 9 3.64 4.60 15.04
N LEU A 10 4.75 5.28 15.32
CA LEU A 10 6.08 4.79 14.99
C LEU A 10 6.43 3.53 15.81
N LEU A 11 6.08 3.50 17.09
CA LEU A 11 6.29 2.33 17.93
C LEU A 11 5.45 1.14 17.47
N ALA A 12 4.20 1.39 17.11
CA ALA A 12 3.32 0.35 16.58
C ALA A 12 3.87 -0.22 15.25
N LEU A 13 4.32 0.65 14.35
CA LEU A 13 4.92 0.24 13.09
C LEU A 13 6.22 -0.54 13.30
N SER A 14 7.05 -0.12 14.25
CA SER A 14 8.30 -0.83 14.53
C SER A 14 8.07 -2.17 15.22
N GLY A 15 6.95 -2.34 15.94
CA GLY A 15 6.58 -3.61 16.56
C GLY A 15 5.94 -4.61 15.59
N LEU A 16 5.41 -4.12 14.45
CA LEU A 16 4.72 -4.96 13.48
C LEU A 16 5.71 -5.55 12.47
N GLY A 17 6.25 -6.69 12.70
CA GLY A 17 7.00 -7.39 11.67
C GLY A 17 8.43 -6.93 11.48
N LEU A 18 9.17 -6.85 12.55
CA LEU A 18 10.60 -6.53 12.51
C LEU A 18 11.38 -7.39 11.53
N ALA A 19 10.99 -8.67 11.34
CA ALA A 19 11.74 -9.62 10.52
C ALA A 19 11.34 -9.63 9.06
N GLN A 20 10.12 -9.19 8.70
CA GLN A 20 9.57 -9.37 7.35
C GLN A 20 8.96 -8.10 6.78
N ARG A 21 9.25 -6.99 7.40
CA ARG A 21 8.75 -5.69 6.94
C ARG A 21 9.39 -5.31 5.62
N ALA A 22 8.56 -4.84 4.68
CA ALA A 22 9.03 -4.39 3.39
C ALA A 22 8.92 -2.87 3.28
N VAL A 23 9.88 -2.25 2.63
CA VAL A 23 9.80 -0.85 2.19
C VAL A 23 9.38 -0.87 0.73
N SER A 24 8.40 -0.05 0.38
CA SER A 24 7.83 -0.02 -0.96
C SER A 24 8.16 1.29 -1.66
N PHE A 25 8.46 1.18 -2.97
CA PHE A 25 8.56 2.31 -3.87
C PHE A 25 7.45 2.17 -4.91
N ARG A 26 6.72 3.25 -5.18
CA ARG A 26 5.48 3.21 -5.93
C ARG A 26 5.48 4.25 -7.05
N LEU A 27 5.04 3.82 -8.23
CA LEU A 27 4.77 4.70 -9.37
C LEU A 27 3.32 4.51 -9.76
N SER A 28 2.57 5.58 -9.94
CA SER A 28 1.15 5.47 -10.29
C SER A 28 0.80 6.28 -11.53
N LEU A 29 -0.24 5.83 -12.23
CA LEU A 29 -0.81 6.46 -13.43
C LEU A 29 -2.29 6.12 -13.51
N PRO A 30 -3.12 6.98 -14.13
CA PRO A 30 -3.18 8.44 -14.01
C PRO A 30 -3.81 8.88 -12.69
N PRO A 31 -3.43 10.02 -12.15
CA PRO A 31 -2.33 10.88 -12.58
C PRO A 31 -0.97 10.30 -12.20
N ALA A 32 0.10 10.82 -12.82
CA ALA A 32 1.45 10.38 -12.49
C ALA A 32 1.76 10.69 -11.04
N GLY A 33 2.26 9.69 -10.30
CA GLY A 33 2.58 9.84 -8.90
C GLY A 33 3.79 9.02 -8.49
N LEU A 34 4.43 9.46 -7.43
CA LEU A 34 5.56 8.79 -6.80
C LEU A 34 5.23 8.57 -5.33
N GLY A 35 5.52 7.40 -4.81
CA GLY A 35 5.23 7.13 -3.42
C GLY A 35 6.20 6.20 -2.75
N VAL A 36 6.08 6.16 -1.43
CA VAL A 36 6.82 5.25 -0.58
C VAL A 36 5.84 4.65 0.42
N GLY A 37 6.15 3.44 0.87
CA GLY A 37 5.29 2.76 1.82
C GLY A 37 6.00 1.69 2.61
N LEU A 38 5.23 1.06 3.47
CA LEU A 38 5.66 -0.06 4.29
C LEU A 38 4.61 -1.14 4.20
N GLU A 39 5.06 -2.38 4.18
CA GLU A 39 4.19 -3.54 4.26
C GLU A 39 4.69 -4.45 5.38
N ALA A 40 3.79 -4.93 6.21
CA ALA A 40 4.12 -5.80 7.33
C ALA A 40 3.13 -6.97 7.39
N PRO A 41 3.59 -8.20 7.60
CA PRO A 41 2.70 -9.33 7.76
C PRO A 41 1.93 -9.24 9.08
N LEU A 42 0.62 -9.50 9.03
CA LEU A 42 -0.22 -9.60 10.22
C LEU A 42 -0.45 -11.05 10.60
N GLU A 43 -0.76 -11.87 9.61
CA GLU A 43 -0.98 -13.29 9.74
C GLU A 43 -0.47 -13.97 8.47
N ARG A 44 -0.68 -15.27 8.35
CA ARG A 44 -0.16 -16.07 7.24
C ARG A 44 -0.48 -15.51 5.86
N ASN A 45 -1.74 -15.09 5.64
CA ASN A 45 -2.18 -14.56 4.35
C ASN A 45 -2.71 -13.13 4.45
N LEU A 46 -2.42 -12.45 5.56
CA LEU A 46 -2.85 -11.08 5.79
C LEU A 46 -1.65 -10.18 5.99
N ALA A 47 -1.70 -9.01 5.37
CA ALA A 47 -0.65 -8.00 5.50
C ALA A 47 -1.28 -6.62 5.73
N PHE A 48 -0.56 -5.77 6.44
CA PHE A 48 -0.87 -4.36 6.54
C PHE A 48 0.03 -3.60 5.57
N ARG A 49 -0.54 -2.63 4.86
CA ARG A 49 0.22 -1.76 3.98
C ARG A 49 -0.14 -0.31 4.27
N GLY A 50 0.88 0.52 4.51
CA GLY A 50 0.72 1.95 4.65
C GLY A 50 1.59 2.66 3.65
N TYR A 51 1.09 3.72 3.02
CA TYR A 51 1.86 4.44 2.00
C TYR A 51 1.44 5.89 1.87
N GLY A 52 2.36 6.67 1.30
CA GLY A 52 2.10 8.04 0.91
C GLY A 52 2.54 8.25 -0.52
N ASP A 53 1.66 8.79 -1.34
CA ASP A 53 1.92 9.07 -2.75
C ASP A 53 1.78 10.57 -3.03
N LEU A 54 2.73 11.10 -3.80
CA LEU A 54 2.74 12.49 -4.24
C LEU A 54 2.41 12.56 -5.73
N PHE A 55 1.49 13.44 -6.08
CA PHE A 55 1.10 13.69 -7.48
C PHE A 55 1.57 15.08 -7.90
N PRO A 56 2.73 15.18 -8.59
CA PRO A 56 3.35 16.49 -8.85
C PRO A 56 2.61 17.39 -9.82
N SER A 57 1.83 16.82 -10.74
CA SER A 57 1.15 17.62 -11.79
C SER A 57 0.12 18.60 -11.25
N GLY A 58 -0.50 18.31 -10.14
CA GLY A 58 -1.32 19.25 -9.37
C GLY A 58 -1.03 18.93 -7.93
N PRO A 59 -0.11 19.64 -7.26
CA PRO A 59 0.49 19.17 -6.02
C PRO A 59 -0.55 18.62 -5.05
N SER A 60 -0.63 17.31 -4.96
CA SER A 60 -1.59 16.61 -4.10
C SER A 60 -0.92 15.40 -3.48
N PHE A 61 -1.50 14.93 -2.41
CA PHE A 61 -0.95 13.88 -1.57
C PHE A 61 -2.03 12.87 -1.24
N LEU A 62 -1.67 11.59 -1.23
CA LEU A 62 -2.57 10.56 -0.73
C LEU A 62 -1.83 9.75 0.33
N LEU A 63 -2.40 9.68 1.52
CA LEU A 63 -1.93 8.80 2.59
C LEU A 63 -2.97 7.71 2.78
N ALA A 64 -2.55 6.46 2.86
CA ALA A 64 -3.49 5.35 3.01
C ALA A 64 -2.91 4.25 3.87
N GLY A 65 -3.81 3.55 4.55
CA GLY A 65 -3.53 2.32 5.28
C GLY A 65 -4.53 1.26 4.87
N GLU A 66 -4.04 0.06 4.55
CA GLU A 66 -4.85 -1.03 4.04
C GLU A 66 -4.52 -2.34 4.72
N VAL A 67 -5.51 -3.22 4.79
CA VAL A 67 -5.31 -4.63 5.11
C VAL A 67 -5.52 -5.42 3.83
N LEU A 68 -4.55 -6.24 3.48
CA LEU A 68 -4.54 -7.02 2.26
C LEU A 68 -4.62 -8.51 2.57
N PHE A 69 -5.47 -9.22 1.85
CA PHE A 69 -5.41 -10.67 1.76
C PHE A 69 -4.45 -11.02 0.63
N LYS A 70 -3.34 -11.68 0.98
CA LYS A 70 -2.20 -11.84 0.08
C LYS A 70 -1.61 -13.24 0.19
N PRO A 71 -2.30 -14.26 -0.37
CA PRO A 71 -1.80 -15.63 -0.33
C PRO A 71 -0.63 -15.81 -1.30
N ASP A 72 0.28 -16.72 -0.97
CA ASP A 72 1.31 -17.16 -1.90
C ASP A 72 0.77 -18.36 -2.68
N LEU A 73 0.70 -18.25 -3.99
CA LEU A 73 0.19 -19.34 -4.84
C LEU A 73 1.10 -20.58 -4.81
N GLY A 74 2.33 -20.45 -4.33
CA GLY A 74 3.20 -21.58 -4.10
C GLY A 74 2.66 -22.59 -3.08
N GLN A 75 1.69 -22.16 -2.25
CA GLN A 75 1.00 -23.08 -1.32
C GLN A 75 0.08 -24.06 -2.04
N VAL A 76 -0.37 -23.70 -3.25
CA VAL A 76 -1.25 -24.52 -4.07
C VAL A 76 -0.47 -25.27 -5.13
N ASP A 77 0.49 -24.61 -5.78
CA ASP A 77 1.31 -25.19 -6.85
C ASP A 77 2.73 -24.65 -6.73
N ARG A 78 3.71 -25.54 -6.68
CA ARG A 78 5.13 -25.18 -6.58
C ARG A 78 5.61 -24.31 -7.73
N ASN A 79 5.04 -24.49 -8.91
CA ASN A 79 5.38 -23.70 -10.08
C ASN A 79 4.97 -22.24 -9.96
N LEU A 80 4.06 -21.94 -9.04
CA LEU A 80 3.56 -20.60 -8.78
C LEU A 80 4.19 -19.97 -7.54
N ARG A 81 5.27 -20.54 -7.03
CA ARG A 81 5.98 -20.00 -5.87
C ARG A 81 6.44 -18.57 -6.16
N GLY A 82 6.21 -17.67 -5.21
CA GLY A 82 6.58 -16.27 -5.34
C GLY A 82 5.56 -15.41 -6.06
N ILE A 83 4.47 -16.00 -6.55
CA ILE A 83 3.35 -15.24 -7.13
C ILE A 83 2.30 -15.03 -6.04
N ARG A 84 2.07 -13.77 -5.68
CA ARG A 84 1.18 -13.41 -4.58
C ARG A 84 0.12 -12.43 -5.06
N PRO A 85 -1.04 -12.94 -5.50
CA PRO A 85 -2.17 -12.06 -5.76
C PRO A 85 -2.68 -11.48 -4.45
N TYR A 86 -3.25 -10.29 -4.50
CA TYR A 86 -3.78 -9.70 -3.29
C TYR A 86 -4.95 -8.78 -3.61
N PHE A 87 -5.81 -8.64 -2.62
CA PHE A 87 -6.85 -7.63 -2.62
C PHE A 87 -7.09 -7.18 -1.20
N GLY A 88 -7.61 -5.99 -1.06
CA GLY A 88 -7.93 -5.49 0.26
C GLY A 88 -8.39 -4.06 0.23
N GLY A 89 -8.44 -3.47 1.38
CA GLY A 89 -8.89 -2.12 1.50
C GLY A 89 -8.59 -1.53 2.86
N GLY A 90 -8.88 -0.27 2.97
CA GLY A 90 -8.67 0.47 4.19
C GLY A 90 -9.15 1.90 4.04
N LEU A 91 -8.46 2.80 4.69
CA LEU A 91 -8.81 4.21 4.70
C LEU A 91 -7.67 5.03 4.12
N GLY A 92 -8.03 6.12 3.46
CA GLY A 92 -7.07 7.05 2.91
C GLY A 92 -7.47 8.49 3.16
N VAL A 93 -6.49 9.36 3.07
CA VAL A 93 -6.68 10.81 3.14
C VAL A 93 -6.02 11.42 1.91
N PHE A 94 -6.83 12.05 1.08
CA PHE A 94 -6.38 12.74 -0.11
C PHE A 94 -6.34 14.24 0.16
N ILE A 95 -5.19 14.85 -0.11
CA ILE A 95 -4.96 16.26 0.17
C ILE A 95 -4.64 16.96 -1.18
N PRO A 96 -5.66 17.53 -1.85
CA PRO A 96 -5.48 18.14 -3.17
C PRO A 96 -4.98 19.59 -3.16
N GLY A 97 -4.47 20.06 -2.03
CA GLY A 97 -4.03 21.45 -1.88
C GLY A 97 -5.06 22.35 -1.19
N GLY A 98 -6.23 21.83 -0.90
CA GLY A 98 -7.27 22.50 -0.12
C GLY A 98 -7.62 21.69 1.11
N SER A 99 -8.91 21.45 1.29
CA SER A 99 -9.39 20.62 2.41
C SER A 99 -9.07 19.14 2.18
N PRO A 100 -8.55 18.43 3.18
CA PRO A 100 -8.34 16.99 3.07
C PRO A 100 -9.65 16.24 2.87
N GLU A 101 -9.59 15.17 2.07
CA GLU A 101 -10.72 14.28 1.84
C GLU A 101 -10.40 12.91 2.39
N VAL A 102 -11.22 12.43 3.31
CA VAL A 102 -11.10 11.09 3.87
C VAL A 102 -11.97 10.15 3.07
N GLY A 103 -11.48 8.95 2.81
CA GLY A 103 -12.25 8.00 2.01
C GLY A 103 -11.81 6.57 2.19
N LEU A 104 -12.48 5.72 1.42
CA LEU A 104 -12.21 4.29 1.34
C LEU A 104 -11.19 4.05 0.25
N GLN A 105 -10.17 3.26 0.57
CA GLN A 105 -9.14 2.85 -0.37
C GLN A 105 -9.27 1.36 -0.63
N LEU A 106 -9.36 0.99 -1.91
CA LEU A 106 -9.44 -0.41 -2.34
C LEU A 106 -8.29 -0.74 -3.27
N SER A 107 -7.78 -1.95 -3.19
CA SER A 107 -6.65 -2.41 -4.00
C SER A 107 -6.85 -3.84 -4.45
N LEU A 108 -6.43 -4.11 -5.68
CA LEU A 108 -6.40 -5.45 -6.26
C LEU A 108 -5.14 -5.55 -7.12
N GLY A 109 -4.32 -6.53 -6.86
CA GLY A 109 -3.07 -6.65 -7.60
C GLY A 109 -2.36 -7.97 -7.41
N VAL A 110 -1.10 -7.98 -7.85
CA VAL A 110 -0.23 -9.14 -7.74
C VAL A 110 1.19 -8.68 -7.48
N GLU A 111 1.87 -9.39 -6.60
CA GLU A 111 3.31 -9.24 -6.38
C GLU A 111 4.01 -10.50 -6.88
N VAL A 112 5.12 -10.31 -7.60
CA VAL A 112 5.99 -11.40 -8.03
C VAL A 112 7.33 -11.23 -7.34
N LEU A 113 7.76 -12.24 -6.59
CA LEU A 113 9.05 -12.23 -5.93
C LEU A 113 10.15 -12.53 -6.93
N LEU A 114 11.13 -11.65 -7.04
CA LEU A 114 12.31 -11.85 -7.87
C LEU A 114 13.37 -12.65 -7.09
N ASP A 115 13.45 -12.41 -5.79
CA ASP A 115 14.29 -13.16 -4.87
C ASP A 115 13.66 -13.09 -3.47
N SER A 116 14.40 -13.52 -2.45
CA SER A 116 13.87 -13.56 -1.08
C SER A 116 13.63 -12.17 -0.49
N ARG A 117 14.19 -11.11 -1.08
CA ARG A 117 14.13 -9.75 -0.55
C ARG A 117 13.40 -8.78 -1.45
N THR A 118 13.26 -9.09 -2.73
CA THR A 118 12.74 -8.14 -3.72
C THR A 118 11.50 -8.70 -4.39
N GLY A 119 10.43 -7.94 -4.34
CA GLY A 119 9.22 -8.23 -5.09
C GLY A 119 8.82 -7.05 -5.95
N ILE A 120 8.23 -7.33 -7.10
CA ILE A 120 7.65 -6.30 -7.96
C ILE A 120 6.15 -6.49 -7.95
N PHE A 121 5.40 -5.42 -7.79
CA PHE A 121 3.95 -5.49 -7.74
C PHE A 121 3.31 -4.57 -8.77
N LEU A 122 2.16 -4.99 -9.24
CA LEU A 122 1.28 -4.20 -10.09
C LEU A 122 -0.12 -4.30 -9.49
N ASP A 123 -0.74 -3.17 -9.20
CA ASP A 123 -2.10 -3.19 -8.72
C ASP A 123 -2.95 -2.08 -9.30
N GLY A 124 -4.27 -2.29 -9.23
CA GLY A 124 -5.26 -1.28 -9.46
C GLY A 124 -5.76 -0.79 -8.10
N GLU A 125 -5.83 0.51 -7.93
CA GLU A 125 -6.28 1.12 -6.70
C GLU A 125 -7.43 2.06 -6.98
N TYR A 126 -8.38 2.09 -6.07
CA TYR A 126 -9.55 2.95 -6.18
C TYR A 126 -9.77 3.68 -4.87
N PHE A 127 -9.83 5.00 -4.95
CA PHE A 127 -10.11 5.85 -3.80
C PHE A 127 -11.51 6.43 -3.96
N TYR A 128 -12.33 6.24 -2.93
CA TYR A 128 -13.69 6.75 -2.86
C TYR A 128 -13.79 7.68 -1.66
N ALA A 129 -13.81 8.99 -1.93
CA ALA A 129 -13.94 9.97 -0.87
C ALA A 129 -15.37 9.96 -0.31
N PHE A 130 -15.50 10.02 0.99
CA PHE A 130 -16.82 10.03 1.63
C PHE A 130 -17.62 11.29 1.26
N GLY A 131 -16.95 12.35 0.84
CA GLY A 131 -17.60 13.57 0.36
C GLY A 131 -18.07 13.51 -1.10
N GLY A 132 -17.82 12.42 -1.83
CA GLY A 132 -18.36 12.19 -3.15
C GLY A 132 -17.37 12.13 -4.31
N GLY A 133 -16.09 12.48 -4.11
CA GLY A 133 -15.08 12.34 -5.16
C GLY A 133 -14.56 10.92 -5.22
N HIS A 134 -14.14 10.46 -6.40
CA HIS A 134 -13.52 9.14 -6.52
C HIS A 134 -12.58 9.11 -7.72
N PHE A 135 -11.55 8.27 -7.66
CA PHE A 135 -10.67 8.03 -8.80
C PHE A 135 -9.98 6.66 -8.66
N GLY A 136 -9.66 6.09 -9.82
CA GLY A 136 -8.88 4.87 -9.91
C GLY A 136 -7.54 5.14 -10.53
N ARG A 137 -6.57 4.25 -10.25
CA ARG A 137 -5.22 4.36 -10.79
C ARG A 137 -4.56 3.00 -10.84
N THR A 138 -3.51 2.90 -11.67
CA THR A 138 -2.65 1.74 -11.71
C THR A 138 -1.35 2.08 -11.00
N VAL A 139 -0.87 1.18 -10.18
CA VAL A 139 0.37 1.36 -9.42
C VAL A 139 1.33 0.23 -9.77
N LEU A 140 2.53 0.60 -10.16
CA LEU A 140 3.66 -0.32 -10.33
C LEU A 140 4.67 0.00 -9.25
N GLY A 141 5.16 -1.02 -8.55
CA GLY A 141 6.09 -0.76 -7.48
C GLY A 141 7.01 -1.92 -7.18
N ALA A 142 7.88 -1.69 -6.22
CA ALA A 142 8.81 -2.68 -5.73
C ALA A 142 8.78 -2.71 -4.20
N ASN A 143 8.79 -3.91 -3.65
CA ASN A 143 8.92 -4.15 -2.22
C ASN A 143 10.32 -4.68 -1.93
N LEU A 144 11.01 -4.02 -1.02
CA LEU A 144 12.34 -4.42 -0.57
C LEU A 144 12.26 -4.85 0.91
N ARG A 145 12.65 -6.09 1.18
CA ARG A 145 12.59 -6.69 2.52
C ARG A 145 13.94 -6.76 3.19
#